data_f3788946ce77b25b5878ca7b294766d9
#
_entry.id   f3788946ce77b25b5878ca7b294766d9
#
_cell.length_a   1.000
_cell.length_b   1.000
_cell.length_c   1.000
_cell.angle_alpha   90.00
_cell.angle_beta   90.00
_cell.angle_gamma   90.00
#
_symmetry.space_group_name_H-M   'P 1'
#
loop_
_entity.id
_entity.type
_entity.pdbx_description
1 polymer ?
#
loop_
_entity_poly.entity_id
_entity_poly.type
_entity_poly.pdbx_seq_one_letter_code
_entity_poly.pdbx_strand_id
1 'polypeptide(L)'
;MLKYKYSISAKFSECYFFMKKLLSIFLSLVLSISVLSVCNISFAAQTTDIEPTKLINSSAYYSFDANTKTLTISGKGRTPNFTNSSGDTTSQPWFYWRSDGSIEHIVVEDGITSLGNYFFYGVSCTDIKLADSIESIGGYAFSGAQIEHIKLPDKLKYINNDAFYFCDNLKEIVFPKSISSIGTSAFENCSVLSKVNFKAMGNELTISSRAFFKCPLLKRVDVPSLAKLSKYSFGYEKASVDGTYDGFTLGVYSGSKAYNYAKSSFINYELLNEIAIEEGDVASRTYTEDNLSEQTVYKFTPNSSSQYTFKSSGGVDVNCVLKDNEGNTLASADDNDESDLNFTLKYDFEAGKTYYFYVESVNSLGTYSVSLSSEVIVNVSISWDITYQASDLVGKNFSPLEYIKTQTVDFEYASGYVYKLPFNNGTSYRGMEIKYNNLLNGKVTCGENKDSITVGNKTLEFTINIVHSYVSTVVNPTITGSGYTEHKCVYCGDTYRDSYVDKL
;
A
#
# COMPACT_ATOMS: atom_id res chain seq x y z
N MET A 1 37.28 -17.85 -11.76
CA MET A 1 37.98 -18.27 -10.52
C MET A 1 37.30 -17.74 -9.24
N LEU A 2 36.00 -17.44 -9.27
CA LEU A 2 35.24 -16.86 -8.12
C LEU A 2 34.06 -17.75 -7.67
N LYS A 3 33.88 -18.93 -8.21
CA LYS A 3 32.82 -19.90 -7.81
C LYS A 3 33.22 -20.92 -6.73
N TYR A 4 34.46 -20.92 -6.27
CA TYR A 4 34.97 -21.95 -5.32
C TYR A 4 35.07 -21.48 -3.87
N LYS A 5 34.89 -20.17 -3.55
CA LYS A 5 35.03 -19.72 -2.16
C LYS A 5 33.75 -19.82 -1.31
N TYR A 6 32.54 -19.88 -1.93
CA TYR A 6 31.28 -19.98 -1.16
C TYR A 6 30.86 -21.40 -0.80
N SER A 7 31.46 -22.44 -1.47
CA SER A 7 31.17 -23.86 -1.18
C SER A 7 31.91 -24.40 0.05
N ILE A 8 32.96 -23.76 0.51
CA ILE A 8 33.78 -24.24 1.62
C ILE A 8 33.20 -23.84 2.98
N SER A 9 32.58 -22.64 3.11
CA SER A 9 32.03 -22.19 4.39
C SER A 9 30.75 -22.95 4.78
N ALA A 10 29.88 -23.28 3.81
CA ALA A 10 28.68 -24.07 4.06
C ALA A 10 28.99 -25.51 4.45
N LYS A 11 30.05 -26.14 3.86
CA LYS A 11 30.49 -27.47 4.22
C LYS A 11 31.20 -27.54 5.58
N PHE A 12 31.83 -26.46 6.03
CA PHE A 12 32.41 -26.40 7.37
C PHE A 12 31.37 -26.30 8.48
N SER A 13 30.24 -25.62 8.25
CA SER A 13 29.15 -25.58 9.22
C SER A 13 28.43 -26.92 9.37
N GLU A 14 28.21 -27.65 8.27
CA GLU A 14 27.62 -28.98 8.30
C GLU A 14 28.61 -30.04 8.89
N CYS A 15 29.91 -29.91 8.58
CA CYS A 15 30.95 -30.78 9.19
C CYS A 15 31.07 -30.52 10.70
N TYR A 16 30.95 -29.28 11.15
CA TYR A 16 31.00 -28.94 12.58
C TYR A 16 29.78 -29.49 13.34
N PHE A 17 28.60 -29.45 12.77
CA PHE A 17 27.39 -30.00 13.34
C PHE A 17 27.39 -31.54 13.34
N PHE A 18 27.96 -32.16 12.30
CA PHE A 18 28.14 -33.62 12.19
C PHE A 18 29.22 -34.14 13.13
N MET A 19 30.32 -33.39 13.29
CA MET A 19 31.38 -33.72 14.28
C MET A 19 30.89 -33.58 15.71
N LYS A 20 30.05 -32.62 16.03
CA LYS A 20 29.42 -32.46 17.37
C LYS A 20 28.49 -33.64 17.68
N LYS A 21 27.75 -34.15 16.71
CA LYS A 21 26.90 -35.36 16.86
C LYS A 21 27.73 -36.64 16.95
N LEU A 22 28.80 -36.76 16.19
CA LEU A 22 29.71 -37.89 16.27
C LEU A 22 30.53 -37.91 17.56
N LEU A 23 30.96 -36.75 18.05
CA LEU A 23 31.65 -36.59 19.32
C LEU A 23 30.75 -36.96 20.50
N SER A 24 29.46 -36.61 20.46
CA SER A 24 28.51 -37.00 21.51
C SER A 24 28.20 -38.51 21.50
N ILE A 25 28.20 -39.13 20.33
CA ILE A 25 28.03 -40.61 20.19
C ILE A 25 29.30 -41.35 20.56
N PHE A 26 30.48 -40.83 20.26
CA PHE A 26 31.76 -41.45 20.66
C PHE A 26 32.03 -41.27 22.15
N LEU A 27 31.66 -40.16 22.77
CA LEU A 27 31.77 -40.01 24.24
C LEU A 27 30.80 -40.94 25.00
N SER A 28 29.64 -41.29 24.44
CA SER A 28 28.72 -42.24 25.07
C SER A 28 29.13 -43.70 24.92
N LEU A 29 30.01 -44.07 23.96
CA LEU A 29 30.51 -45.42 23.77
C LEU A 29 31.84 -45.72 24.48
N VAL A 30 32.62 -44.70 24.88
CA VAL A 30 33.91 -44.88 25.57
C VAL A 30 33.77 -44.80 27.11
N LEU A 31 32.59 -44.43 27.62
CA LEU A 31 32.32 -44.31 29.07
C LEU A 31 31.71 -45.55 29.72
N SER A 32 31.79 -46.74 29.07
CA SER A 32 31.34 -48.00 29.70
C SER A 32 32.47 -48.89 30.25
N ILE A 33 33.74 -48.45 30.25
CA ILE A 33 34.79 -49.21 30.93
C ILE A 33 35.68 -48.25 31.73
N SER A 34 35.47 -48.29 33.05
CA SER A 34 36.38 -47.97 34.15
C SER A 34 37.54 -46.99 33.89
N VAL A 35 37.36 -45.71 34.25
CA VAL A 35 38.25 -45.01 35.20
C VAL A 35 37.50 -43.81 35.77
N LEU A 36 36.91 -43.99 36.90
CA LEU A 36 36.54 -42.90 37.81
C LEU A 36 37.84 -42.35 38.43
N SER A 37 38.40 -41.36 37.86
CA SER A 37 39.06 -40.25 38.58
C SER A 37 39.77 -39.32 37.59
N VAL A 38 39.52 -38.02 37.80
CA VAL A 38 40.27 -36.90 37.26
C VAL A 38 39.97 -36.48 35.80
N CYS A 39 38.97 -35.77 35.60
CA CYS A 39 38.89 -34.38 35.15
C CYS A 39 37.41 -33.99 34.96
N ASN A 40 36.72 -33.67 36.03
CA ASN A 40 35.60 -32.76 35.96
C ASN A 40 36.15 -31.37 35.60
N ILE A 41 36.42 -31.11 34.29
CA ILE A 41 36.35 -29.76 33.82
C ILE A 41 34.84 -29.51 33.58
N SER A 42 34.12 -29.41 34.64
CA SER A 42 32.92 -28.62 34.71
C SER A 42 33.37 -27.21 34.32
N PHE A 43 32.92 -26.69 33.19
CA PHE A 43 32.81 -25.28 33.08
C PHE A 43 31.78 -24.89 34.15
N ALA A 44 32.29 -24.69 35.39
CA ALA A 44 31.45 -24.32 36.49
C ALA A 44 30.74 -23.01 36.10
N ALA A 45 29.41 -23.00 36.22
CA ALA A 45 28.67 -21.78 36.23
C ALA A 45 29.41 -20.77 37.11
N GLN A 46 29.43 -19.49 36.73
CA GLN A 46 30.05 -18.47 37.60
C GLN A 46 29.40 -18.55 38.99
N THR A 47 30.15 -19.04 39.95
CA THR A 47 29.66 -19.34 41.31
C THR A 47 30.12 -18.33 42.34
N THR A 48 30.94 -17.37 41.94
CA THR A 48 31.47 -16.34 42.84
C THR A 48 31.10 -14.96 42.35
N ASP A 49 30.81 -14.09 43.33
CA ASP A 49 30.58 -12.69 43.08
C ASP A 49 31.81 -12.00 42.53
N ILE A 50 31.57 -11.08 41.60
CA ILE A 50 32.61 -10.20 41.06
C ILE A 50 32.29 -8.78 41.50
N GLU A 51 33.14 -8.24 42.33
CA GLU A 51 33.08 -6.82 42.74
C GLU A 51 33.27 -5.89 41.54
N PRO A 52 32.80 -4.64 41.64
CA PRO A 52 32.91 -3.67 40.55
C PRO A 52 34.31 -3.56 39.97
N THR A 53 34.51 -4.14 38.79
CA THR A 53 35.79 -4.23 38.09
C THR A 53 35.75 -3.31 36.88
N LYS A 54 36.78 -2.46 36.75
CA LYS A 54 36.87 -1.48 35.67
C LYS A 54 37.06 -2.14 34.31
N LEU A 55 36.26 -1.74 33.34
CA LEU A 55 36.42 -2.18 31.95
C LEU A 55 37.55 -1.40 31.28
N ILE A 56 38.35 -2.08 30.49
CA ILE A 56 39.53 -1.55 29.79
C ILE A 56 39.17 -0.31 28.95
N ASN A 57 40.01 0.75 29.04
CA ASN A 57 39.86 1.96 28.24
C ASN A 57 38.49 2.65 28.34
N SER A 58 37.82 2.54 29.46
CA SER A 58 36.53 3.19 29.68
C SER A 58 36.38 3.72 31.11
N SER A 59 35.30 4.44 31.38
CA SER A 59 34.86 4.82 32.72
C SER A 59 33.70 3.96 33.18
N ALA A 60 33.52 2.77 32.56
CA ALA A 60 32.54 1.80 32.95
C ALA A 60 33.15 0.65 33.75
N TYR A 61 32.31 0.02 34.55
CA TYR A 61 32.63 -1.10 35.42
C TYR A 61 31.65 -2.22 35.15
N TYR A 62 32.03 -3.44 35.42
CA TYR A 62 31.13 -4.57 35.52
C TYR A 62 31.23 -5.22 36.92
N SER A 63 30.12 -5.78 37.38
CA SER A 63 30.06 -6.63 38.57
C SER A 63 29.12 -7.80 38.28
N PHE A 64 29.28 -8.89 39.05
CA PHE A 64 28.41 -10.05 38.93
C PHE A 64 28.01 -10.55 40.32
N ASP A 65 26.72 -10.71 40.52
CA ASP A 65 26.14 -11.35 41.72
C ASP A 65 25.74 -12.78 41.34
N ALA A 66 26.45 -13.74 41.94
CA ALA A 66 26.27 -15.15 41.65
C ALA A 66 24.93 -15.70 42.24
N ASN A 67 24.38 -15.10 43.27
CA ASN A 67 23.13 -15.53 43.88
C ASN A 67 21.93 -15.17 42.99
N THR A 68 21.94 -13.95 42.46
CA THR A 68 20.90 -13.46 41.54
C THR A 68 21.22 -13.69 40.08
N LYS A 69 22.42 -14.21 39.75
CA LYS A 69 22.95 -14.37 38.39
C LYS A 69 22.86 -13.10 37.56
N THR A 70 23.11 -11.95 38.21
CA THR A 70 22.96 -10.64 37.59
C THR A 70 24.31 -10.05 37.21
N LEU A 71 24.48 -9.78 35.91
CA LEU A 71 25.60 -8.98 35.41
C LEU A 71 25.18 -7.50 35.40
N THR A 72 25.87 -6.68 36.17
CA THR A 72 25.63 -5.24 36.24
C THR A 72 26.74 -4.46 35.54
N ILE A 73 26.36 -3.54 34.65
CA ILE A 73 27.26 -2.57 34.01
C ILE A 73 26.98 -1.20 34.60
N SER A 74 27.97 -0.59 35.19
CA SER A 74 27.88 0.72 35.87
C SER A 74 28.92 1.71 35.39
N GLY A 75 28.85 2.95 35.90
CA GLY A 75 29.82 4.01 35.55
C GLY A 75 29.27 5.07 34.62
N LYS A 76 30.13 5.65 33.75
CA LYS A 76 29.73 6.81 32.93
C LYS A 76 30.28 6.71 31.51
N GLY A 77 29.47 7.29 30.56
CA GLY A 77 29.89 7.46 29.18
C GLY A 77 29.79 6.19 28.36
N ARG A 78 30.70 5.99 27.44
CA ARG A 78 30.69 4.86 26.51
C ARG A 78 31.39 3.65 27.12
N THR A 79 30.81 2.46 26.95
CA THR A 79 31.48 1.19 27.24
C THR A 79 32.53 0.89 26.16
N PRO A 80 33.54 0.01 26.44
CA PRO A 80 34.55 -0.34 25.45
C PRO A 80 33.96 -1.16 24.30
N ASN A 81 34.68 -1.17 23.17
CA ASN A 81 34.43 -2.16 22.11
C ASN A 81 35.13 -3.47 22.47
N PHE A 82 34.44 -4.56 22.22
CA PHE A 82 35.02 -5.89 22.35
C PHE A 82 35.16 -6.56 20.98
N THR A 83 35.66 -7.80 20.95
CA THR A 83 35.66 -8.69 19.81
C THR A 83 34.84 -9.93 20.11
N ASN A 84 34.51 -10.70 19.08
CA ASN A 84 33.88 -12.02 19.24
C ASN A 84 34.90 -13.17 19.48
N SER A 85 36.20 -12.85 19.58
CA SER A 85 37.28 -13.81 19.78
C SER A 85 37.51 -14.10 21.26
N SER A 86 37.81 -15.34 21.58
CA SER A 86 38.18 -15.76 22.94
C SER A 86 39.68 -15.62 23.17
N GLY A 87 40.06 -15.27 24.41
CA GLY A 87 41.47 -15.22 24.82
C GLY A 87 42.23 -13.96 24.41
N ASP A 88 41.54 -12.95 23.84
CA ASP A 88 42.08 -11.66 23.51
C ASP A 88 41.79 -10.68 24.66
N THR A 89 42.70 -9.72 24.90
CA THR A 89 42.48 -8.64 25.90
C THR A 89 41.30 -7.72 25.57
N THR A 90 40.76 -7.83 24.34
CA THR A 90 39.57 -7.13 23.86
C THR A 90 38.29 -7.99 23.96
N SER A 91 38.36 -9.20 24.51
CA SER A 91 37.19 -10.05 24.75
C SER A 91 36.37 -9.54 25.91
N GLN A 92 35.07 -9.85 25.88
CA GLN A 92 34.19 -9.57 27.02
C GLN A 92 34.70 -10.32 28.27
N PRO A 93 34.74 -9.70 29.46
CA PRO A 93 35.08 -10.40 30.69
C PRO A 93 34.20 -11.64 30.98
N TRP A 94 32.95 -11.62 30.51
CA TRP A 94 31.98 -12.71 30.65
C TRP A 94 31.92 -13.66 29.42
N PHE A 95 32.91 -13.65 28.53
CA PHE A 95 32.89 -14.40 27.27
C PHE A 95 32.58 -15.89 27.44
N TYR A 96 33.18 -16.57 28.43
CA TYR A 96 33.04 -17.99 28.61
C TYR A 96 31.71 -18.42 29.26
N TRP A 97 31.06 -17.55 29.99
CA TRP A 97 29.82 -17.83 30.74
C TRP A 97 28.58 -17.05 30.23
N ARG A 98 28.70 -16.35 29.11
CA ARG A 98 27.61 -15.57 28.48
C ARG A 98 26.48 -16.44 27.90
N SER A 99 26.73 -17.72 27.58
CA SER A 99 25.81 -18.60 26.88
C SER A 99 25.52 -19.92 27.61
N ASP A 100 26.08 -20.13 28.82
CA ASP A 100 25.92 -21.37 29.59
C ASP A 100 24.81 -21.31 30.65
N GLY A 101 24.07 -20.20 30.74
CA GLY A 101 23.04 -19.95 31.73
C GLY A 101 23.57 -19.36 33.04
N SER A 102 24.87 -19.01 33.11
CA SER A 102 25.43 -18.33 34.29
C SER A 102 24.86 -16.92 34.47
N ILE A 103 24.53 -16.23 33.36
CA ILE A 103 23.92 -14.90 33.39
C ILE A 103 22.43 -15.06 33.10
N GLU A 104 21.56 -14.77 34.06
CA GLU A 104 20.12 -14.75 33.85
C GLU A 104 19.59 -13.32 33.68
N HIS A 105 20.21 -12.35 34.35
CA HIS A 105 19.80 -10.95 34.34
C HIS A 105 20.94 -10.04 33.95
N ILE A 106 20.65 -9.03 33.14
CA ILE A 106 21.59 -7.96 32.80
C ILE A 106 20.98 -6.63 33.19
N VAL A 107 21.76 -5.81 33.91
CA VAL A 107 21.38 -4.44 34.29
C VAL A 107 22.46 -3.48 33.80
N VAL A 108 22.07 -2.52 32.98
CA VAL A 108 22.94 -1.39 32.61
C VAL A 108 22.40 -0.16 33.34
N GLU A 109 23.22 0.40 34.23
CA GLU A 109 22.85 1.52 35.08
C GLU A 109 22.97 2.87 34.37
N ASP A 110 22.23 3.86 34.91
CA ASP A 110 22.28 5.25 34.41
C ASP A 110 23.70 5.84 34.52
N GLY A 111 24.01 6.66 33.51
CA GLY A 111 25.36 7.20 33.31
C GLY A 111 26.07 6.55 32.11
N ILE A 112 25.75 5.31 31.75
CA ILE A 112 26.22 4.69 30.51
C ILE A 112 25.41 5.29 29.36
N THR A 113 26.10 5.92 28.40
CA THR A 113 25.48 6.61 27.27
C THR A 113 25.58 5.85 25.96
N SER A 114 26.47 4.86 25.86
CA SER A 114 26.63 4.06 24.64
C SER A 114 27.18 2.68 24.96
N LEU A 115 26.58 1.65 24.37
CA LEU A 115 27.16 0.30 24.35
C LEU A 115 28.16 0.19 23.20
N GLY A 116 29.33 -0.35 23.47
CA GLY A 116 30.37 -0.60 22.48
C GLY A 116 30.05 -1.74 21.51
N ASN A 117 30.90 -1.92 20.49
CA ASN A 117 30.76 -3.04 19.57
C ASN A 117 30.98 -4.38 20.29
N TYR A 118 30.22 -5.40 19.93
CA TYR A 118 30.23 -6.77 20.49
C TYR A 118 30.00 -6.82 22.01
N PHE A 119 29.42 -5.80 22.63
CA PHE A 119 29.40 -5.65 24.08
C PHE A 119 28.67 -6.81 24.79
N PHE A 120 27.49 -7.20 24.32
CA PHE A 120 26.71 -8.35 24.74
C PHE A 120 26.56 -9.41 23.65
N TYR A 121 27.58 -9.56 22.79
CA TYR A 121 27.56 -10.56 21.70
C TYR A 121 27.37 -11.97 22.24
N GLY A 122 26.39 -12.69 21.73
CA GLY A 122 26.09 -14.09 22.06
C GLY A 122 25.62 -14.33 23.51
N VAL A 123 25.17 -13.28 24.20
CA VAL A 123 24.68 -13.44 25.58
C VAL A 123 23.34 -14.18 25.58
N SER A 124 23.17 -15.09 26.56
CA SER A 124 21.90 -15.74 26.82
C SER A 124 21.42 -15.31 28.20
N CYS A 125 20.37 -14.50 28.24
CA CYS A 125 19.76 -14.01 29.46
C CYS A 125 18.24 -13.98 29.34
N THR A 126 17.52 -14.09 30.46
CA THR A 126 16.06 -14.06 30.49
C THR A 126 15.50 -12.65 30.58
N ASP A 127 16.28 -11.71 31.13
CA ASP A 127 15.89 -10.32 31.31
C ASP A 127 17.07 -9.38 31.11
N ILE A 128 16.79 -8.24 30.46
CA ILE A 128 17.77 -7.19 30.25
C ILE A 128 17.16 -5.81 30.48
N LYS A 129 17.74 -5.05 31.38
CA LYS A 129 17.38 -3.66 31.66
C LYS A 129 18.47 -2.73 31.16
N LEU A 130 18.15 -1.90 30.19
CA LEU A 130 19.02 -0.84 29.67
C LEU A 130 18.71 0.50 30.34
N ALA A 131 19.74 1.25 30.67
CA ALA A 131 19.63 2.61 31.21
C ALA A 131 18.95 3.57 30.23
N ASP A 132 18.12 4.49 30.74
CA ASP A 132 17.49 5.54 29.91
C ASP A 132 18.49 6.57 29.38
N SER A 133 19.72 6.59 29.90
CA SER A 133 20.83 7.43 29.42
C SER A 133 21.47 6.94 28.12
N ILE A 134 21.16 5.74 27.63
CA ILE A 134 21.77 5.18 26.43
C ILE A 134 21.22 5.85 25.17
N GLU A 135 22.13 6.41 24.37
CA GLU A 135 21.85 7.05 23.08
C GLU A 135 22.27 6.21 21.88
N SER A 136 23.18 5.22 22.06
CA SER A 136 23.70 4.40 20.98
C SER A 136 23.98 2.96 21.39
N ILE A 137 23.63 2.01 20.51
CA ILE A 137 23.98 0.59 20.60
C ILE A 137 24.99 0.29 19.49
N GLY A 138 26.16 -0.22 19.85
CA GLY A 138 27.29 -0.51 18.95
C GLY A 138 27.02 -1.65 17.99
N GLY A 139 27.91 -1.79 16.99
CA GLY A 139 27.81 -2.88 16.02
C GLY A 139 28.00 -4.24 16.68
N TYR A 140 27.18 -5.24 16.30
CA TYR A 140 27.17 -6.59 16.88
C TYR A 140 26.93 -6.61 18.40
N ALA A 141 26.46 -5.53 19.00
CA ALA A 141 26.37 -5.45 20.48
C ALA A 141 25.51 -6.55 21.10
N PHE A 142 24.46 -6.97 20.44
CA PHE A 142 23.56 -8.06 20.83
C PHE A 142 23.50 -9.19 19.77
N SER A 143 24.44 -9.21 18.82
CA SER A 143 24.39 -10.22 17.76
C SER A 143 24.46 -11.64 18.36
N GLY A 144 23.54 -12.52 17.94
CA GLY A 144 23.39 -13.88 18.47
C GLY A 144 22.88 -13.97 19.90
N ALA A 145 22.44 -12.86 20.50
CA ALA A 145 21.86 -12.87 21.85
C ALA A 145 20.53 -13.60 21.88
N GLN A 146 20.32 -14.41 22.93
CA GLN A 146 19.12 -15.22 23.12
C GLN A 146 18.08 -14.51 23.96
N ILE A 147 17.77 -13.25 23.60
CA ILE A 147 16.80 -12.40 24.29
C ILE A 147 15.44 -12.50 23.60
N GLU A 148 14.36 -12.66 24.37
CA GLU A 148 13.00 -12.67 23.83
C GLU A 148 12.40 -11.27 23.70
N HIS A 149 12.68 -10.42 24.68
CA HIS A 149 12.17 -9.06 24.78
C HIS A 149 13.27 -8.11 25.20
N ILE A 150 13.26 -6.91 24.66
CA ILE A 150 14.14 -5.84 25.10
C ILE A 150 13.39 -4.50 25.03
N LYS A 151 13.42 -3.76 26.13
CA LYS A 151 12.91 -2.38 26.15
C LYS A 151 14.03 -1.44 25.73
N LEU A 152 13.88 -0.79 24.59
CA LEU A 152 14.82 0.23 24.12
C LEU A 152 14.65 1.53 24.91
N PRO A 153 15.75 2.19 25.31
CA PRO A 153 15.74 3.46 26.05
C PRO A 153 15.09 4.60 25.26
N ASP A 154 14.36 5.47 25.94
CA ASP A 154 13.66 6.59 25.29
C ASP A 154 14.60 7.65 24.67
N LYS A 155 15.89 7.68 25.05
CA LYS A 155 16.93 8.56 24.47
C LYS A 155 17.72 7.91 23.33
N LEU A 156 17.45 6.66 22.98
CA LEU A 156 18.20 5.92 21.96
C LEU A 156 18.02 6.53 20.57
N LYS A 157 19.12 6.94 19.95
CA LYS A 157 19.20 7.58 18.62
C LYS A 157 19.75 6.64 17.55
N TYR A 158 20.72 5.79 17.92
CA TYR A 158 21.48 5.00 16.95
C TYR A 158 21.53 3.52 17.33
N ILE A 159 21.12 2.67 16.42
CA ILE A 159 21.40 1.22 16.43
C ILE A 159 22.33 0.96 15.27
N ASN A 160 23.58 0.54 15.55
CA ASN A 160 24.59 0.36 14.54
C ASN A 160 24.46 -0.97 13.79
N ASN A 161 25.36 -1.19 12.80
CA ASN A 161 25.28 -2.37 11.92
C ASN A 161 25.34 -3.67 12.71
N ASP A 162 24.53 -4.65 12.30
CA ASP A 162 24.48 -6.00 12.86
C ASP A 162 24.18 -6.06 14.39
N ALA A 163 23.68 -4.98 14.98
CA ALA A 163 23.55 -4.85 16.44
C ALA A 163 22.71 -6.00 17.07
N PHE A 164 21.68 -6.47 16.41
CA PHE A 164 20.81 -7.60 16.80
C PHE A 164 20.80 -8.69 15.74
N TYR A 165 21.90 -8.86 14.99
CA TYR A 165 22.04 -9.89 13.98
C TYR A 165 21.89 -11.30 14.58
N PHE A 166 21.06 -12.18 14.00
CA PHE A 166 20.75 -13.53 14.54
C PHE A 166 20.18 -13.52 15.97
N CYS A 167 19.37 -12.55 16.36
CA CYS A 167 18.59 -12.64 17.60
C CYS A 167 17.35 -13.53 17.38
N ASP A 168 17.56 -14.85 17.35
CA ASP A 168 16.55 -15.84 16.93
C ASP A 168 15.39 -15.99 17.92
N ASN A 169 15.47 -15.45 19.13
CA ASN A 169 14.41 -15.47 20.13
C ASN A 169 13.65 -14.14 20.24
N LEU A 170 14.12 -13.07 19.60
CA LEU A 170 13.52 -11.74 19.68
C LEU A 170 12.17 -11.71 18.94
N LYS A 171 11.07 -11.57 19.69
CA LYS A 171 9.69 -11.64 19.19
C LYS A 171 9.16 -10.30 18.71
N GLU A 172 9.50 -9.24 19.42
CA GLU A 172 9.03 -7.88 19.12
C GLU A 172 10.09 -6.83 19.46
N ILE A 173 9.99 -5.69 18.78
CA ILE A 173 10.79 -4.50 19.07
C ILE A 173 9.94 -3.24 18.92
N VAL A 174 10.07 -2.33 19.89
CA VAL A 174 9.40 -1.03 19.90
C VAL A 174 10.47 0.07 19.91
N PHE A 175 10.53 0.84 18.82
CA PHE A 175 11.48 1.93 18.68
C PHE A 175 10.98 3.20 19.38
N PRO A 176 11.85 3.91 20.15
CA PRO A 176 11.50 5.17 20.79
C PRO A 176 11.38 6.31 19.76
N LYS A 177 10.76 7.42 20.14
CA LYS A 177 10.63 8.63 19.30
C LYS A 177 11.97 9.24 18.90
N SER A 178 13.01 9.03 19.69
CA SER A 178 14.36 9.58 19.48
C SER A 178 15.17 8.86 18.43
N ILE A 179 14.73 7.64 17.99
CA ILE A 179 15.52 6.86 17.02
C ILE A 179 15.66 7.62 15.70
N SER A 180 16.88 7.74 15.19
CA SER A 180 17.20 8.43 13.93
C SER A 180 17.89 7.53 12.93
N SER A 181 18.52 6.43 13.38
CA SER A 181 19.20 5.51 12.48
C SER A 181 19.16 4.06 12.96
N ILE A 182 18.80 3.16 12.05
CA ILE A 182 18.92 1.70 12.18
C ILE A 182 19.91 1.23 11.13
N GLY A 183 21.00 0.65 11.57
CA GLY A 183 22.16 0.28 10.75
C GLY A 183 21.90 -0.90 9.80
N THR A 184 22.87 -1.14 8.93
CA THR A 184 22.85 -2.27 7.99
C THR A 184 22.76 -3.59 8.74
N SER A 185 21.87 -4.50 8.31
CA SER A 185 21.67 -5.83 8.89
C SER A 185 21.36 -5.83 10.39
N ALA A 186 20.89 -4.70 10.95
CA ALA A 186 20.76 -4.54 12.41
C ALA A 186 19.88 -5.62 13.07
N PHE A 187 18.83 -6.09 12.39
CA PHE A 187 17.93 -7.16 12.80
C PHE A 187 17.86 -8.28 11.76
N GLU A 188 18.92 -8.46 10.95
CA GLU A 188 18.95 -9.52 9.94
C GLU A 188 18.97 -10.91 10.59
N ASN A 189 18.19 -11.84 10.02
CA ASN A 189 18.02 -13.22 10.52
C ASN A 189 17.39 -13.31 11.93
N CYS A 190 16.55 -12.35 12.34
CA CYS A 190 15.71 -12.50 13.53
C CYS A 190 14.49 -13.39 13.18
N SER A 191 14.66 -14.71 13.28
CA SER A 191 13.75 -15.71 12.68
C SER A 191 12.34 -15.71 13.27
N VAL A 192 12.17 -15.28 14.53
CA VAL A 192 10.87 -15.22 15.22
C VAL A 192 10.33 -13.80 15.39
N LEU A 193 11.03 -12.79 14.88
CA LEU A 193 10.57 -11.40 14.97
C LEU A 193 9.30 -11.21 14.14
N SER A 194 8.18 -10.99 14.84
CA SER A 194 6.85 -10.87 14.23
C SER A 194 6.25 -9.48 14.33
N LYS A 195 6.81 -8.62 15.19
CA LYS A 195 6.25 -7.30 15.45
C LYS A 195 7.35 -6.23 15.57
N VAL A 196 7.22 -5.20 14.73
CA VAL A 196 8.07 -4.01 14.73
C VAL A 196 7.17 -2.80 14.83
N ASN A 197 7.37 -1.99 15.87
CA ASN A 197 6.58 -0.79 16.09
C ASN A 197 7.48 0.43 16.23
N PHE A 198 7.05 1.53 15.66
CA PHE A 198 7.63 2.85 15.86
C PHE A 198 6.67 3.71 16.69
N LYS A 199 7.15 4.31 17.79
CA LYS A 199 6.39 5.37 18.47
C LYS A 199 6.25 6.55 17.51
N ALA A 200 5.17 7.33 17.63
CA ALA A 200 4.96 8.51 16.78
C ALA A 200 6.20 9.41 16.76
N MET A 201 6.68 9.75 15.57
CA MET A 201 7.97 10.41 15.34
C MET A 201 7.78 11.67 14.51
N GLY A 202 8.40 12.77 14.94
CA GLY A 202 8.49 14.02 14.18
C GLY A 202 9.84 14.25 13.51
N ASN A 203 10.79 13.29 13.59
CA ASN A 203 12.14 13.41 13.04
C ASN A 203 12.42 12.39 11.92
N GLU A 204 13.40 12.70 11.08
CA GLU A 204 13.87 11.77 10.05
C GLU A 204 14.43 10.48 10.67
N LEU A 205 14.03 9.34 10.11
CA LEU A 205 14.56 8.02 10.44
C LEU A 205 15.22 7.41 9.20
N THR A 206 16.46 6.99 9.30
CA THR A 206 17.14 6.20 8.27
C THR A 206 17.14 4.73 8.64
N ILE A 207 16.58 3.88 7.80
CA ILE A 207 16.63 2.42 7.92
C ILE A 207 17.51 1.88 6.81
N SER A 208 18.68 1.38 7.21
CA SER A 208 19.74 0.99 6.28
C SER A 208 19.44 -0.34 5.58
N SER A 209 20.29 -0.70 4.62
CA SER A 209 20.16 -1.91 3.82
C SER A 209 20.09 -3.17 4.70
N ARG A 210 19.16 -4.07 4.37
CA ARG A 210 18.98 -5.36 5.04
C ARG A 210 18.66 -5.28 6.54
N ALA A 211 18.23 -4.12 7.04
CA ALA A 211 18.00 -3.93 8.47
C ALA A 211 17.09 -5.01 9.08
N PHE A 212 16.04 -5.45 8.37
CA PHE A 212 15.13 -6.54 8.76
C PHE A 212 15.09 -7.65 7.69
N PHE A 213 16.22 -7.94 7.09
CA PHE A 213 16.34 -8.99 6.08
C PHE A 213 16.25 -10.37 6.73
N LYS A 214 15.53 -11.29 6.08
CA LYS A 214 15.29 -12.65 6.61
C LYS A 214 14.60 -12.71 7.98
N CYS A 215 13.54 -11.91 8.13
CA CYS A 215 12.59 -11.97 9.26
C CYS A 215 11.26 -12.58 8.78
N PRO A 216 11.12 -13.91 8.66
CA PRO A 216 10.00 -14.57 7.96
C PRO A 216 8.64 -14.43 8.64
N LEU A 217 8.62 -14.20 9.96
CA LEU A 217 7.38 -14.01 10.72
C LEU A 217 6.89 -12.57 10.71
N LEU A 218 7.70 -11.62 10.23
CA LEU A 218 7.31 -10.23 10.10
C LEU A 218 6.40 -10.06 8.88
N LYS A 219 5.10 -9.87 9.11
CA LYS A 219 4.08 -9.76 8.04
C LYS A 219 3.66 -8.35 7.73
N ARG A 220 3.83 -7.44 8.69
CA ARG A 220 3.48 -6.03 8.53
C ARG A 220 4.42 -5.14 9.33
N VAL A 221 4.77 -4.01 8.74
CA VAL A 221 5.45 -2.90 9.44
C VAL A 221 4.86 -1.59 8.97
N ASP A 222 4.36 -0.80 9.92
CA ASP A 222 3.93 0.57 9.65
C ASP A 222 5.12 1.50 9.92
N VAL A 223 5.62 2.17 8.88
CA VAL A 223 6.80 3.02 9.00
C VAL A 223 6.43 4.50 9.11
N PRO A 224 7.22 5.30 9.89
CA PRO A 224 6.98 6.74 10.00
C PRO A 224 7.01 7.47 8.65
N SER A 225 6.28 8.57 8.53
CA SER A 225 6.17 9.37 7.28
C SER A 225 7.52 9.87 6.77
N LEU A 226 8.43 10.26 7.69
CA LEU A 226 9.78 10.74 7.36
C LEU A 226 10.84 9.62 7.24
N ALA A 227 10.43 8.35 7.25
CA ALA A 227 11.37 7.23 7.12
C ALA A 227 12.00 7.15 5.73
N LYS A 228 13.33 6.98 5.71
CA LYS A 228 14.15 6.72 4.52
C LYS A 228 14.56 5.25 4.53
N LEU A 229 14.06 4.47 3.59
CA LEU A 229 14.35 3.04 3.50
C LEU A 229 15.42 2.76 2.44
N SER A 230 16.41 1.97 2.83
CA SER A 230 17.44 1.49 1.91
C SER A 230 17.08 0.11 1.35
N LYS A 231 17.83 -0.35 0.33
CA LYS A 231 17.55 -1.59 -0.41
C LYS A 231 17.49 -2.81 0.52
N TYR A 232 16.45 -3.63 0.34
CA TYR A 232 16.20 -4.88 1.09
C TYR A 232 15.96 -4.69 2.60
N SER A 233 15.57 -3.50 3.05
CA SER A 233 15.39 -3.21 4.47
C SER A 233 14.28 -4.03 5.12
N PHE A 234 13.18 -4.31 4.42
CA PHE A 234 12.04 -5.08 4.95
C PHE A 234 11.53 -6.11 3.94
N GLY A 235 10.98 -7.22 4.45
CA GLY A 235 10.16 -8.17 3.70
C GLY A 235 10.92 -9.07 2.73
N TYR A 236 12.23 -9.17 2.81
CA TYR A 236 13.07 -9.94 1.88
C TYR A 236 13.68 -11.19 2.49
N GLU A 237 13.57 -12.30 1.75
CA GLU A 237 14.32 -13.55 1.98
C GLU A 237 15.62 -13.60 1.16
N LYS A 238 15.58 -13.08 -0.07
CA LYS A 238 16.70 -13.07 -1.02
C LYS A 238 16.99 -11.63 -1.46
N ALA A 239 18.23 -11.32 -1.73
CA ALA A 239 18.64 -10.01 -2.22
C ALA A 239 18.39 -9.88 -3.74
N SER A 240 17.15 -10.08 -4.18
CA SER A 240 16.68 -9.96 -5.56
C SER A 240 15.29 -9.31 -5.62
N VAL A 241 14.84 -8.87 -6.78
CA VAL A 241 13.52 -8.25 -6.97
C VAL A 241 12.39 -9.22 -6.57
N ASP A 242 12.55 -10.51 -6.88
CA ASP A 242 11.58 -11.56 -6.57
C ASP A 242 11.81 -12.21 -5.20
N GLY A 243 12.63 -11.59 -4.35
CA GLY A 243 13.05 -12.16 -3.06
C GLY A 243 12.19 -11.76 -1.87
N THR A 244 11.01 -11.18 -2.08
CA THR A 244 10.08 -10.77 -1.02
C THR A 244 9.34 -11.96 -0.42
N TYR A 245 9.02 -11.88 0.87
CA TYR A 245 8.14 -12.86 1.52
C TYR A 245 6.70 -12.67 1.08
N ASP A 246 6.01 -13.77 0.78
CA ASP A 246 4.58 -13.76 0.52
C ASP A 246 3.79 -13.22 1.72
N GLY A 247 2.85 -12.31 1.42
CA GLY A 247 1.96 -11.70 2.42
C GLY A 247 2.63 -10.65 3.32
N PHE A 248 3.88 -10.23 3.03
CA PHE A 248 4.46 -9.07 3.70
C PHE A 248 3.83 -7.78 3.15
N THR A 249 3.42 -6.88 4.04
CA THR A 249 2.83 -5.58 3.70
C THR A 249 3.52 -4.45 4.47
N LEU A 250 3.88 -3.39 3.77
CA LEU A 250 4.45 -2.19 4.35
C LEU A 250 3.36 -1.11 4.48
N GLY A 251 3.05 -0.68 5.71
CA GLY A 251 2.21 0.47 5.94
C GLY A 251 3.02 1.75 5.70
N VAL A 252 2.56 2.61 4.80
CA VAL A 252 3.29 3.81 4.36
C VAL A 252 2.34 4.99 4.22
N TYR A 253 2.89 6.19 4.33
CA TYR A 253 2.16 7.42 4.02
C TYR A 253 2.31 7.78 2.55
N SER A 254 1.22 8.18 1.91
CA SER A 254 1.24 8.61 0.50
C SER A 254 2.26 9.73 0.29
N GLY A 255 3.01 9.66 -0.80
CA GLY A 255 4.05 10.63 -1.14
C GLY A 255 5.35 10.51 -0.34
N SER A 256 5.41 9.68 0.70
CA SER A 256 6.62 9.49 1.52
C SER A 256 7.76 8.79 0.74
N LYS A 257 8.98 8.89 1.26
CA LYS A 257 10.13 8.14 0.72
C LYS A 257 9.91 6.62 0.85
N ALA A 258 9.24 6.17 1.92
CA ALA A 258 8.87 4.78 2.14
C ALA A 258 7.83 4.28 1.11
N TYR A 259 6.86 5.11 0.73
CA TYR A 259 5.91 4.82 -0.34
C TYR A 259 6.62 4.61 -1.69
N ASN A 260 7.54 5.53 -2.05
CA ASN A 260 8.31 5.40 -3.28
C ASN A 260 9.22 4.16 -3.26
N TYR A 261 9.78 3.83 -2.11
CA TYR A 261 10.54 2.59 -1.91
C TYR A 261 9.67 1.36 -2.13
N ALA A 262 8.47 1.28 -1.53
CA ALA A 262 7.57 0.14 -1.68
C ALA A 262 7.18 -0.08 -3.15
N LYS A 263 6.81 0.99 -3.87
CA LYS A 263 6.49 0.92 -5.31
C LYS A 263 7.67 0.46 -6.16
N SER A 264 8.85 1.06 -5.98
CA SER A 264 10.04 0.72 -6.77
C SER A 264 10.62 -0.66 -6.45
N SER A 265 10.28 -1.21 -5.29
CA SER A 265 10.74 -2.52 -4.80
C SER A 265 9.69 -3.62 -4.95
N PHE A 266 8.52 -3.32 -5.53
CA PHE A 266 7.40 -4.25 -5.72
C PHE A 266 6.94 -4.92 -4.40
N ILE A 267 7.03 -4.20 -3.28
CA ILE A 267 6.52 -4.64 -1.98
C ILE A 267 5.05 -4.25 -1.88
N ASN A 268 4.19 -5.18 -1.42
CA ASN A 268 2.81 -4.85 -1.08
C ASN A 268 2.79 -3.74 -0.03
N TYR A 269 1.90 -2.76 -0.21
CA TYR A 269 1.79 -1.66 0.73
C TYR A 269 0.32 -1.27 0.97
N GLU A 270 0.10 -0.66 2.13
CA GLU A 270 -1.16 0.01 2.49
C GLU A 270 -0.87 1.46 2.85
N LEU A 271 -1.79 2.35 2.51
CA LEU A 271 -1.68 3.76 2.86
C LEU A 271 -2.22 4.00 4.27
N LEU A 272 -1.36 4.43 5.19
CA LEU A 272 -1.72 4.69 6.59
C LEU A 272 -2.58 5.96 6.77
N ASN A 273 -2.59 6.84 5.79
CA ASN A 273 -3.36 8.08 5.75
C ASN A 273 -4.55 7.99 4.78
N GLU A 274 -4.97 6.78 4.41
CA GLU A 274 -6.16 6.56 3.59
C GLU A 274 -7.42 6.54 4.46
N ILE A 275 -8.38 7.38 4.10
CA ILE A 275 -9.69 7.49 4.77
C ILE A 275 -10.76 7.18 3.73
N ALA A 276 -11.57 6.16 3.95
CA ALA A 276 -12.76 5.95 3.13
C ALA A 276 -13.74 7.11 3.33
N ILE A 277 -14.30 7.62 2.24
CA ILE A 277 -15.33 8.67 2.28
C ILE A 277 -16.50 8.26 1.37
N GLU A 278 -17.71 8.47 1.84
CA GLU A 278 -18.95 8.19 1.12
C GLU A 278 -19.74 9.48 0.87
N GLU A 279 -20.75 9.38 0.03
CA GLU A 279 -21.67 10.51 -0.22
C GLU A 279 -22.38 10.94 1.06
N GLY A 280 -22.30 12.22 1.39
CA GLY A 280 -22.86 12.79 2.61
C GLY A 280 -21.91 12.84 3.80
N ASP A 281 -20.74 12.20 3.70
CA ASP A 281 -19.74 12.25 4.77
C ASP A 281 -19.11 13.64 4.93
N VAL A 282 -18.77 13.92 6.17
CA VAL A 282 -17.88 15.01 6.56
C VAL A 282 -16.73 14.46 7.38
N ALA A 283 -15.52 14.53 6.86
CA ALA A 283 -14.31 14.08 7.53
C ALA A 283 -13.43 15.27 7.91
N SER A 284 -12.85 15.26 9.11
CA SER A 284 -11.98 16.33 9.59
C SER A 284 -10.57 15.82 9.86
N ARG A 285 -9.57 16.67 9.64
CA ARG A 285 -8.18 16.42 10.00
C ARG A 285 -7.54 17.68 10.55
N THR A 286 -6.59 17.48 11.48
CA THR A 286 -5.79 18.55 12.07
C THR A 286 -4.35 18.43 11.63
N TYR A 287 -3.80 19.49 11.05
CA TYR A 287 -2.39 19.63 10.78
C TYR A 287 -1.68 20.27 11.98
N THR A 288 -0.61 19.63 12.41
CA THR A 288 0.31 20.08 13.46
C THR A 288 1.72 20.20 12.87
N GLU A 289 2.67 20.76 13.61
CA GLU A 289 4.08 20.81 13.18
C GLU A 289 4.65 19.42 12.86
N ASP A 290 4.18 18.37 13.57
CA ASP A 290 4.66 16.98 13.40
C ASP A 290 4.17 16.32 12.10
N ASN A 291 3.02 16.73 11.55
CA ASN A 291 2.39 16.09 10.39
C ASN A 291 2.09 17.04 9.22
N LEU A 292 2.60 18.26 9.25
CA LEU A 292 2.32 19.28 8.22
C LEU A 292 2.71 18.84 6.79
N SER A 293 3.72 17.99 6.66
CA SER A 293 4.17 17.46 5.37
C SER A 293 3.44 16.18 4.92
N GLU A 294 2.47 15.70 5.69
CA GLU A 294 1.73 14.49 5.36
C GLU A 294 0.51 14.83 4.49
N GLN A 295 0.35 14.11 3.39
CA GLN A 295 -0.89 14.13 2.62
C GLN A 295 -1.95 13.28 3.32
N THR A 296 -3.21 13.73 3.32
CA THR A 296 -4.36 12.90 3.64
C THR A 296 -4.98 12.39 2.35
N VAL A 297 -5.25 11.10 2.28
CA VAL A 297 -5.85 10.48 1.10
C VAL A 297 -7.26 10.04 1.43
N TYR A 298 -8.25 10.61 0.72
CA TYR A 298 -9.64 10.17 0.82
C TYR A 298 -9.95 9.25 -0.35
N LYS A 299 -10.37 8.03 -0.05
CA LYS A 299 -10.74 7.01 -1.02
C LYS A 299 -12.23 7.00 -1.24
N PHE A 300 -12.64 7.11 -2.47
CA PHE A 300 -14.05 7.11 -2.87
C PHE A 300 -14.31 6.07 -3.96
N THR A 301 -15.38 5.29 -3.78
CA THR A 301 -15.88 4.36 -4.80
C THR A 301 -17.37 4.63 -4.96
N PRO A 302 -17.79 5.40 -5.99
CA PRO A 302 -19.17 5.76 -6.16
C PRO A 302 -20.06 4.56 -6.46
N ASN A 303 -21.22 4.50 -5.85
CA ASN A 303 -22.25 3.49 -6.12
C ASN A 303 -23.01 3.78 -7.42
N SER A 304 -22.98 5.02 -7.90
CA SER A 304 -23.62 5.42 -9.15
C SER A 304 -22.72 6.41 -9.90
N SER A 305 -22.75 6.36 -11.23
CA SER A 305 -22.09 7.36 -12.05
C SER A 305 -22.80 8.71 -11.91
N SER A 306 -22.08 9.74 -11.52
CA SER A 306 -22.63 11.07 -11.26
C SER A 306 -21.53 12.11 -11.18
N GLN A 307 -21.90 13.37 -11.30
CA GLN A 307 -21.03 14.45 -10.84
C GLN A 307 -21.10 14.53 -9.31
N TYR A 308 -19.95 14.53 -8.68
CA TYR A 308 -19.80 14.79 -7.25
C TYR A 308 -18.96 16.04 -7.03
N THR A 309 -19.26 16.72 -5.94
CA THR A 309 -18.49 17.84 -5.43
C THR A 309 -17.76 17.41 -4.18
N PHE A 310 -16.44 17.47 -4.20
CA PHE A 310 -15.57 17.30 -3.03
C PHE A 310 -15.02 18.67 -2.67
N LYS A 311 -15.29 19.14 -1.46
CA LYS A 311 -14.89 20.47 -1.01
C LYS A 311 -14.31 20.44 0.40
N SER A 312 -13.38 21.36 0.65
CA SER A 312 -12.89 21.65 2.00
C SER A 312 -13.67 22.77 2.66
N SER A 313 -13.50 22.90 3.95
CA SER A 313 -13.97 23.99 4.80
C SER A 313 -13.09 24.09 6.04
N GLY A 314 -12.93 25.30 6.57
CA GLY A 314 -12.11 25.56 7.75
C GLY A 314 -11.17 26.74 7.56
N GLY A 315 -10.24 26.90 8.49
CA GLY A 315 -9.26 28.00 8.44
C GLY A 315 -7.87 27.56 7.99
N VAL A 316 -7.73 26.35 7.44
CA VAL A 316 -6.48 25.80 6.94
C VAL A 316 -6.45 25.87 5.43
N ASP A 317 -5.40 26.46 4.90
CA ASP A 317 -5.11 26.49 3.47
C ASP A 317 -4.74 25.07 3.01
N VAL A 318 -5.57 24.45 2.17
CA VAL A 318 -5.42 23.09 1.66
C VAL A 318 -5.74 23.02 0.18
N ASN A 319 -4.91 22.27 -0.54
CA ASN A 319 -5.18 21.90 -1.93
C ASN A 319 -5.63 20.46 -2.06
N CYS A 320 -6.16 20.10 -3.23
CA CYS A 320 -6.61 18.75 -3.55
C CYS A 320 -6.19 18.34 -4.96
N VAL A 321 -5.68 17.10 -5.09
CA VAL A 321 -5.44 16.44 -6.37
C VAL A 321 -6.23 15.13 -6.43
N LEU A 322 -7.09 15.01 -7.45
CA LEU A 322 -7.85 13.79 -7.73
C LEU A 322 -7.06 12.86 -8.65
N LYS A 323 -6.97 11.58 -8.28
CA LYS A 323 -6.32 10.53 -9.08
C LYS A 323 -7.21 9.29 -9.22
N ASP A 324 -6.96 8.51 -10.28
CA ASP A 324 -7.51 7.17 -10.44
C ASP A 324 -6.69 6.12 -9.66
N ASN A 325 -7.11 4.85 -9.71
CA ASN A 325 -6.42 3.74 -9.05
C ASN A 325 -5.05 3.39 -9.68
N GLU A 326 -4.75 3.92 -10.87
CA GLU A 326 -3.46 3.76 -11.55
C GLU A 326 -2.48 4.87 -11.15
N GLY A 327 -2.99 5.92 -10.47
CA GLY A 327 -2.24 7.08 -10.00
C GLY A 327 -2.18 8.24 -11.00
N ASN A 328 -2.95 8.18 -12.10
CA ASN A 328 -3.05 9.27 -13.06
C ASN A 328 -3.84 10.44 -12.44
N THR A 329 -3.36 11.66 -12.62
CA THR A 329 -4.09 12.86 -12.19
C THR A 329 -5.26 13.12 -13.11
N LEU A 330 -6.46 13.22 -12.53
CA LEU A 330 -7.72 13.47 -13.24
C LEU A 330 -8.16 14.93 -13.14
N ALA A 331 -7.96 15.54 -11.98
CA ALA A 331 -8.31 16.94 -11.70
C ALA A 331 -7.50 17.45 -10.49
N SER A 332 -7.48 18.78 -10.31
CA SER A 332 -6.95 19.42 -9.11
C SER A 332 -7.77 20.65 -8.78
N ALA A 333 -7.79 21.01 -7.51
CA ALA A 333 -8.40 22.23 -7.01
C ALA A 333 -7.56 22.80 -5.86
N ASP A 334 -7.53 24.12 -5.79
CA ASP A 334 -6.88 24.92 -4.78
C ASP A 334 -7.89 25.95 -4.28
N ASP A 335 -7.49 27.10 -3.80
CA ASP A 335 -8.35 28.16 -3.28
C ASP A 335 -9.56 28.45 -4.18
N ASN A 336 -10.72 28.69 -3.59
CA ASN A 336 -11.90 29.16 -4.33
C ASN A 336 -11.72 30.61 -4.81
N ASP A 337 -11.08 31.46 -3.98
CA ASP A 337 -10.66 32.84 -4.32
C ASP A 337 -9.60 33.32 -3.30
N GLU A 338 -9.09 34.59 -3.48
CA GLU A 338 -8.06 35.16 -2.60
C GLU A 338 -8.48 35.29 -1.11
N SER A 339 -9.76 35.17 -0.79
CA SER A 339 -10.31 35.26 0.57
C SER A 339 -10.80 33.95 1.13
N ASP A 340 -10.96 32.90 0.30
CA ASP A 340 -11.42 31.57 0.67
C ASP A 340 -10.36 30.51 0.28
N LEU A 341 -9.51 30.21 1.23
CA LEU A 341 -8.41 29.21 1.13
C LEU A 341 -8.90 27.75 1.08
N ASN A 342 -10.19 27.55 0.84
CA ASN A 342 -10.79 26.24 0.69
C ASN A 342 -10.95 25.89 -0.79
N PHE A 343 -10.76 24.63 -1.12
CA PHE A 343 -10.98 24.13 -2.48
C PHE A 343 -12.41 23.63 -2.70
N THR A 344 -12.83 23.67 -3.96
CA THR A 344 -14.04 22.99 -4.46
C THR A 344 -13.70 22.25 -5.75
N LEU A 345 -13.70 20.90 -5.70
CA LEU A 345 -13.41 20.04 -6.82
C LEU A 345 -14.69 19.33 -7.27
N LYS A 346 -15.06 19.53 -8.54
CA LYS A 346 -16.16 18.81 -9.21
C LYS A 346 -15.61 17.87 -10.26
N TYR A 347 -16.14 16.66 -10.29
CA TYR A 347 -15.72 15.64 -11.26
C TYR A 347 -16.85 14.66 -11.56
N ASP A 348 -16.87 14.11 -12.77
CA ASP A 348 -17.84 13.09 -13.19
C ASP A 348 -17.26 11.70 -12.93
N PHE A 349 -17.79 11.04 -11.91
CA PHE A 349 -17.31 9.73 -11.45
C PHE A 349 -18.10 8.60 -12.08
N GLU A 350 -17.43 7.50 -12.38
CA GLU A 350 -18.03 6.27 -12.88
C GLU A 350 -18.29 5.28 -11.73
N ALA A 351 -19.50 4.70 -11.69
CA ALA A 351 -19.88 3.72 -10.67
C ALA A 351 -18.90 2.55 -10.59
N GLY A 352 -18.53 2.16 -9.37
CA GLY A 352 -17.65 1.02 -9.09
C GLY A 352 -16.17 1.25 -9.35
N LYS A 353 -15.76 2.37 -9.94
CA LYS A 353 -14.35 2.74 -10.04
C LYS A 353 -13.88 3.40 -8.75
N THR A 354 -12.66 3.15 -8.36
CA THR A 354 -12.07 3.75 -7.16
C THR A 354 -11.24 4.98 -7.52
N TYR A 355 -11.41 6.03 -6.75
CA TYR A 355 -10.75 7.31 -6.90
C TYR A 355 -10.13 7.75 -5.58
N TYR A 356 -9.10 8.60 -5.66
CA TYR A 356 -8.35 9.08 -4.51
C TYR A 356 -8.19 10.59 -4.55
N PHE A 357 -8.66 11.28 -3.51
CA PHE A 357 -8.42 12.70 -3.30
C PHE A 357 -7.22 12.87 -2.36
N TYR A 358 -6.17 13.43 -2.88
CA TYR A 358 -4.94 13.76 -2.15
C TYR A 358 -5.06 15.19 -1.66
N VAL A 359 -5.20 15.36 -0.35
CA VAL A 359 -5.33 16.68 0.30
C VAL A 359 -4.09 16.96 1.11
N GLU A 360 -3.47 18.11 0.91
CA GLU A 360 -2.29 18.55 1.64
C GLU A 360 -2.44 20.00 2.09
N SER A 361 -1.77 20.36 3.19
CA SER A 361 -1.73 21.74 3.67
C SER A 361 -0.68 22.55 2.93
N VAL A 362 -1.01 23.78 2.59
CA VAL A 362 -0.08 24.78 2.05
C VAL A 362 0.53 25.57 3.21
N ASN A 363 1.39 24.91 4.01
CA ASN A 363 2.08 25.48 5.18
C ASN A 363 1.17 26.09 6.27
N SER A 364 -0.05 25.61 6.41
CA SER A 364 -1.05 26.11 7.34
C SER A 364 -1.38 25.08 8.43
N LEU A 365 -1.33 25.49 9.70
CA LEU A 365 -1.67 24.64 10.85
C LEU A 365 -3.13 24.83 11.24
N GLY A 366 -3.74 23.79 11.79
CA GLY A 366 -5.12 23.81 12.28
C GLY A 366 -5.97 22.67 11.77
N THR A 367 -7.28 22.82 11.91
CA THR A 367 -8.24 21.79 11.49
C THR A 367 -9.00 22.25 10.25
N TYR A 368 -9.06 21.37 9.25
CA TYR A 368 -9.96 21.49 8.11
C TYR A 368 -10.95 20.32 8.11
N SER A 369 -12.04 20.48 7.38
CA SER A 369 -13.00 19.41 7.11
C SER A 369 -13.21 19.28 5.61
N VAL A 370 -13.48 18.08 5.13
CA VAL A 370 -13.90 17.83 3.76
C VAL A 370 -15.29 17.22 3.74
N SER A 371 -16.03 17.49 2.70
CA SER A 371 -17.34 16.87 2.47
C SER A 371 -17.47 16.42 1.02
N LEU A 372 -18.21 15.33 0.82
CA LEU A 372 -18.51 14.77 -0.48
C LEU A 372 -20.03 14.73 -0.70
N SER A 373 -20.49 15.36 -1.77
CA SER A 373 -21.91 15.40 -2.12
C SER A 373 -22.11 15.25 -3.62
N SER A 374 -23.20 14.60 -4.03
CA SER A 374 -23.60 14.59 -5.42
C SER A 374 -24.51 15.78 -5.74
N GLU A 375 -24.47 16.24 -6.99
CA GLU A 375 -25.44 17.22 -7.47
C GLU A 375 -26.78 16.60 -7.80
N VAL A 376 -27.86 17.36 -7.64
CA VAL A 376 -29.23 16.92 -7.95
C VAL A 376 -29.48 16.99 -9.46
N ILE A 377 -29.94 15.91 -10.07
CA ILE A 377 -30.39 15.90 -11.45
C ILE A 377 -31.78 16.57 -11.50
N VAL A 378 -31.89 17.65 -12.28
CA VAL A 378 -33.14 18.40 -12.44
C VAL A 378 -33.88 18.03 -13.71
N ASN A 379 -33.18 17.50 -14.72
CA ASN A 379 -33.78 17.09 -15.98
C ASN A 379 -33.04 15.89 -16.58
N VAL A 380 -33.79 15.09 -17.35
CA VAL A 380 -33.24 14.00 -18.18
C VAL A 380 -33.85 14.14 -19.57
N SER A 381 -33.03 14.11 -20.59
CA SER A 381 -33.43 14.29 -21.97
C SER A 381 -32.61 13.43 -22.95
N ILE A 382 -33.10 13.35 -24.16
CA ILE A 382 -32.40 12.74 -25.31
C ILE A 382 -32.52 13.67 -26.51
N SER A 383 -31.56 13.62 -27.42
CA SER A 383 -31.55 14.35 -28.67
C SER A 383 -31.14 13.38 -29.78
N TRP A 384 -32.06 12.44 -30.11
CA TRP A 384 -31.81 11.38 -31.09
C TRP A 384 -32.53 11.66 -32.39
N ASP A 385 -31.73 11.67 -33.48
CA ASP A 385 -32.25 11.77 -34.84
C ASP A 385 -31.87 10.49 -35.59
N ILE A 386 -32.87 9.63 -35.83
CA ILE A 386 -32.69 8.32 -36.43
C ILE A 386 -33.38 8.35 -37.80
N THR A 387 -32.59 8.27 -38.88
CA THR A 387 -33.10 8.23 -40.22
C THR A 387 -32.57 7.03 -40.99
N TYR A 388 -33.47 6.27 -41.63
CA TYR A 388 -33.14 5.16 -42.51
C TYR A 388 -33.69 5.38 -43.92
N GLN A 389 -33.00 4.84 -44.90
CA GLN A 389 -33.57 4.68 -46.26
C GLN A 389 -34.39 3.40 -46.32
N ALA A 390 -35.55 3.47 -46.93
CA ALA A 390 -36.43 2.29 -47.06
C ALA A 390 -35.74 1.09 -47.76
N SER A 391 -34.83 1.34 -48.69
CA SER A 391 -33.98 0.31 -49.30
C SER A 391 -33.15 -0.49 -48.33
N ASP A 392 -32.68 0.13 -47.26
CA ASP A 392 -31.82 -0.52 -46.25
C ASP A 392 -32.54 -1.52 -45.39
N LEU A 393 -33.87 -1.43 -45.36
CA LEU A 393 -34.76 -2.25 -44.54
C LEU A 393 -35.36 -3.45 -45.25
N VAL A 394 -35.25 -3.52 -46.58
CA VAL A 394 -35.82 -4.60 -47.41
C VAL A 394 -35.20 -5.95 -47.01
N GLY A 395 -36.04 -6.90 -46.59
CA GLY A 395 -35.63 -8.25 -46.23
C GLY A 395 -34.86 -8.33 -44.88
N LYS A 396 -34.81 -7.27 -44.10
CA LYS A 396 -34.15 -7.21 -42.79
C LYS A 396 -35.18 -7.04 -41.69
N ASN A 397 -34.87 -7.59 -40.52
CA ASN A 397 -35.58 -7.22 -39.28
C ASN A 397 -35.10 -5.85 -38.84
N PHE A 398 -36.00 -4.90 -38.73
CA PHE A 398 -35.70 -3.57 -38.24
C PHE A 398 -35.28 -3.64 -36.77
N SER A 399 -34.11 -3.05 -36.44
CA SER A 399 -33.62 -2.97 -35.07
C SER A 399 -32.99 -1.58 -34.84
N PRO A 400 -33.73 -0.65 -34.24
CA PRO A 400 -33.15 0.65 -33.86
C PRO A 400 -32.09 0.54 -32.80
N LEU A 401 -32.04 -0.55 -32.05
CA LEU A 401 -31.12 -0.75 -30.95
C LEU A 401 -29.64 -0.59 -31.36
N GLU A 402 -29.28 -1.04 -32.58
CA GLU A 402 -27.90 -0.90 -33.07
C GLU A 402 -27.48 0.57 -33.26
N TYR A 403 -28.43 1.45 -33.61
CA TYR A 403 -28.18 2.87 -33.76
C TYR A 403 -28.16 3.57 -32.38
N ILE A 404 -29.14 3.31 -31.52
CA ILE A 404 -29.25 4.00 -30.23
C ILE A 404 -28.11 3.66 -29.27
N LYS A 405 -27.40 2.56 -29.47
CA LYS A 405 -26.14 2.23 -28.74
C LYS A 405 -25.05 3.29 -28.93
N THR A 406 -25.10 4.07 -29.98
CA THR A 406 -24.13 5.16 -30.26
C THR A 406 -24.58 6.51 -29.72
N GLN A 407 -25.78 6.58 -29.14
CA GLN A 407 -26.39 7.80 -28.63
C GLN A 407 -26.18 7.98 -27.14
N THR A 408 -26.49 9.17 -26.62
CA THR A 408 -26.40 9.50 -25.21
C THR A 408 -27.74 9.83 -24.59
N VAL A 409 -27.88 9.58 -23.29
CA VAL A 409 -28.91 10.13 -22.44
C VAL A 409 -28.28 11.29 -21.69
N ASP A 410 -28.89 12.46 -21.76
CA ASP A 410 -28.38 13.71 -21.20
C ASP A 410 -29.03 13.96 -19.84
N PHE A 411 -28.21 14.05 -18.79
CA PHE A 411 -28.61 14.35 -17.42
C PHE A 411 -28.20 15.77 -17.06
N GLU A 412 -29.16 16.64 -16.88
CA GLU A 412 -28.93 18.03 -16.49
C GLU A 412 -28.98 18.18 -14.98
N TYR A 413 -27.96 18.76 -14.39
CA TYR A 413 -27.85 19.03 -12.97
C TYR A 413 -28.35 20.42 -12.62
N ALA A 414 -28.67 20.66 -11.34
CA ALA A 414 -29.11 21.92 -10.82
C ALA A 414 -28.11 23.07 -11.09
N SER A 415 -26.82 22.76 -11.26
CA SER A 415 -25.79 23.71 -11.66
C SER A 415 -25.85 24.16 -13.13
N GLY A 416 -26.69 23.50 -13.95
CA GLY A 416 -26.71 23.67 -15.41
C GLY A 416 -25.69 22.81 -16.17
N TYR A 417 -24.91 22.00 -15.47
CA TYR A 417 -24.04 21.02 -16.11
C TYR A 417 -24.85 19.88 -16.73
N VAL A 418 -24.47 19.41 -17.93
CA VAL A 418 -25.12 18.30 -18.64
C VAL A 418 -24.13 17.13 -18.79
N TYR A 419 -24.40 16.05 -18.09
CA TYR A 419 -23.65 14.81 -18.24
C TYR A 419 -24.26 13.91 -19.32
N LYS A 420 -23.49 13.56 -20.33
CA LYS A 420 -23.89 12.74 -21.47
C LYS A 420 -23.48 11.28 -21.24
N LEU A 421 -24.42 10.46 -20.81
CA LEU A 421 -24.18 9.03 -20.61
C LEU A 421 -24.43 8.24 -21.91
N PRO A 422 -23.45 7.48 -22.43
CA PRO A 422 -23.70 6.57 -23.55
C PRO A 422 -24.85 5.61 -23.23
N PHE A 423 -25.78 5.48 -24.17
CA PHE A 423 -26.94 4.60 -23.96
C PHE A 423 -26.50 3.14 -23.85
N ASN A 424 -26.95 2.48 -22.77
CA ASN A 424 -26.77 1.04 -22.60
C ASN A 424 -28.05 0.47 -21.95
N ASN A 425 -28.78 -0.33 -22.72
CA ASN A 425 -30.07 -0.89 -22.29
C ASN A 425 -29.91 -1.79 -21.06
N GLY A 426 -30.76 -1.56 -20.04
CA GLY A 426 -30.75 -2.33 -18.79
C GLY A 426 -29.72 -1.86 -17.77
N THR A 427 -29.02 -0.75 -18.01
CA THR A 427 -28.16 -0.12 -17.00
C THR A 427 -28.93 0.84 -16.12
N SER A 428 -28.31 1.24 -15.02
CA SER A 428 -28.87 2.24 -14.10
C SER A 428 -27.89 3.37 -13.90
N TYR A 429 -28.39 4.60 -13.87
CA TYR A 429 -27.65 5.79 -13.51
C TYR A 429 -28.31 6.48 -12.32
N ARG A 430 -27.61 6.60 -11.19
CA ARG A 430 -28.14 7.16 -9.93
C ARG A 430 -29.49 6.55 -9.53
N GLY A 431 -29.62 5.22 -9.64
CA GLY A 431 -30.86 4.51 -9.32
C GLY A 431 -31.96 4.62 -10.38
N MET A 432 -31.77 5.38 -11.45
CA MET A 432 -32.69 5.44 -12.58
C MET A 432 -32.32 4.39 -13.61
N GLU A 433 -33.12 3.34 -13.73
CA GLU A 433 -32.94 2.32 -14.76
C GLU A 433 -33.16 2.92 -16.15
N ILE A 434 -32.27 2.61 -17.10
CA ILE A 434 -32.35 3.02 -18.50
C ILE A 434 -32.78 1.82 -19.32
N LYS A 435 -33.95 1.90 -19.93
CA LYS A 435 -34.56 0.78 -20.63
C LYS A 435 -35.16 1.18 -21.98
N TYR A 436 -34.82 0.44 -23.02
CA TYR A 436 -35.43 0.58 -24.32
C TYR A 436 -36.79 -0.10 -24.32
N ASN A 437 -37.82 0.62 -24.70
CA ASN A 437 -39.21 0.14 -24.61
C ASN A 437 -39.61 -0.74 -25.80
N ASN A 438 -38.95 -0.60 -26.97
CA ASN A 438 -39.19 -1.36 -28.21
C ASN A 438 -40.68 -1.36 -28.62
N LEU A 439 -41.30 -0.21 -28.66
CA LEU A 439 -42.74 -0.08 -28.96
C LEU A 439 -43.09 -0.53 -30.37
N LEU A 440 -42.15 -0.32 -31.33
CA LEU A 440 -42.36 -0.68 -32.74
C LEU A 440 -42.17 -2.20 -32.99
N ASN A 441 -41.50 -2.90 -32.08
CA ASN A 441 -41.24 -4.35 -32.12
C ASN A 441 -40.86 -4.86 -33.55
N GLY A 442 -39.97 -4.16 -34.22
CA GLY A 442 -39.50 -4.46 -35.56
C GLY A 442 -40.43 -4.04 -36.70
N LYS A 443 -41.55 -3.40 -36.39
CA LYS A 443 -42.52 -2.92 -37.39
C LYS A 443 -42.41 -1.41 -37.53
N VAL A 444 -42.01 -0.96 -38.69
CA VAL A 444 -41.96 0.47 -39.05
C VAL A 444 -42.64 0.68 -40.37
N THR A 445 -43.15 1.90 -40.58
CA THR A 445 -43.70 2.34 -41.87
C THR A 445 -42.85 3.47 -42.45
N CYS A 446 -42.90 3.72 -43.74
CA CYS A 446 -42.27 4.91 -44.28
C CYS A 446 -42.90 6.17 -43.65
N GLY A 447 -42.06 7.19 -43.45
CA GLY A 447 -42.39 8.40 -42.72
C GLY A 447 -41.93 8.32 -41.25
N GLU A 448 -42.55 9.11 -40.41
CA GLU A 448 -42.19 9.23 -39.00
C GLU A 448 -42.82 8.08 -38.17
N ASN A 449 -41.98 7.40 -37.42
CA ASN A 449 -42.40 6.39 -36.46
C ASN A 449 -41.86 6.79 -35.08
N LYS A 450 -42.63 6.61 -34.02
CA LYS A 450 -42.24 6.95 -32.66
C LYS A 450 -41.86 5.70 -31.86
N ASP A 451 -40.78 5.81 -31.15
CA ASP A 451 -40.34 4.83 -30.15
C ASP A 451 -39.85 5.54 -28.89
N SER A 452 -39.46 4.83 -27.85
CA SER A 452 -39.11 5.45 -26.60
C SER A 452 -38.10 4.63 -25.78
N ILE A 453 -37.44 5.34 -24.85
CA ILE A 453 -36.77 4.74 -23.71
C ILE A 453 -37.42 5.20 -22.43
N THR A 454 -37.22 4.43 -21.36
CA THR A 454 -37.58 4.84 -19.99
C THR A 454 -36.30 5.04 -19.20
N VAL A 455 -36.23 6.15 -18.46
CA VAL A 455 -35.15 6.47 -17.54
C VAL A 455 -35.77 6.74 -16.18
N GLY A 456 -35.63 5.80 -15.25
CA GLY A 456 -36.33 5.81 -13.98
C GLY A 456 -37.86 5.76 -14.22
N ASN A 457 -38.58 6.81 -13.83
CA ASN A 457 -40.01 6.96 -14.04
C ASN A 457 -40.40 7.84 -15.25
N LYS A 458 -39.44 8.33 -16.02
CA LYS A 458 -39.63 9.25 -17.15
C LYS A 458 -39.53 8.48 -18.46
N THR A 459 -40.54 8.63 -19.33
CA THR A 459 -40.48 8.14 -20.71
C THR A 459 -40.02 9.25 -21.63
N LEU A 460 -38.98 8.97 -22.43
CA LEU A 460 -38.39 9.87 -23.41
C LEU A 460 -38.64 9.30 -24.80
N GLU A 461 -39.42 10.03 -25.63
CA GLU A 461 -39.74 9.66 -26.98
C GLU A 461 -38.69 10.13 -27.96
N PHE A 462 -38.48 9.35 -29.02
CA PHE A 462 -37.67 9.73 -30.17
C PHE A 462 -38.37 9.29 -31.47
N THR A 463 -37.98 9.95 -32.57
CA THR A 463 -38.59 9.70 -33.89
C THR A 463 -37.60 8.92 -34.75
N ILE A 464 -38.13 7.89 -35.41
CA ILE A 464 -37.44 7.10 -36.44
C ILE A 464 -38.09 7.47 -37.78
N ASN A 465 -37.35 8.12 -38.64
CA ASN A 465 -37.80 8.54 -39.95
C ASN A 465 -37.32 7.56 -41.04
N ILE A 466 -38.28 6.97 -41.73
CA ILE A 466 -38.01 6.05 -42.86
C ILE A 466 -38.30 6.80 -44.15
N VAL A 467 -37.24 7.17 -44.85
CA VAL A 467 -37.30 7.89 -46.14
C VAL A 467 -37.62 6.89 -47.24
N HIS A 468 -38.61 7.18 -48.04
CA HIS A 468 -39.01 6.33 -49.17
C HIS A 468 -37.86 6.14 -50.15
N SER A 469 -37.66 4.91 -50.60
CA SER A 469 -36.72 4.54 -51.65
C SER A 469 -37.55 3.94 -52.80
N TYR A 470 -37.71 4.70 -53.88
CA TYR A 470 -38.52 4.33 -55.01
C TYR A 470 -37.73 3.65 -56.12
N VAL A 471 -38.33 2.59 -56.69
CA VAL A 471 -37.92 1.98 -57.98
C VAL A 471 -38.92 2.43 -59.04
N SER A 472 -38.38 2.94 -60.13
CA SER A 472 -39.18 3.49 -61.22
C SER A 472 -39.39 2.46 -62.34
N THR A 473 -40.60 2.36 -62.82
CA THR A 473 -40.98 1.50 -63.95
C THR A 473 -41.71 2.35 -64.98
N VAL A 474 -41.22 2.33 -66.21
CA VAL A 474 -41.88 3.04 -67.33
C VAL A 474 -42.99 2.18 -67.88
N VAL A 475 -44.18 2.72 -67.89
CA VAL A 475 -45.36 2.13 -68.55
C VAL A 475 -45.58 2.87 -69.86
N ASN A 476 -45.35 2.17 -70.99
CA ASN A 476 -45.48 2.77 -72.30
C ASN A 476 -46.93 3.10 -72.64
N PRO A 477 -47.17 4.18 -73.43
CA PRO A 477 -48.52 4.50 -73.86
C PRO A 477 -49.11 3.42 -74.79
N THR A 478 -50.42 3.26 -74.74
CA THR A 478 -51.20 2.35 -75.56
C THR A 478 -52.27 3.13 -76.30
N ILE A 479 -52.97 2.50 -77.27
CA ILE A 479 -54.06 3.13 -78.03
C ILE A 479 -55.20 3.58 -77.08
N THR A 480 -55.36 2.93 -75.95
CA THR A 480 -56.44 3.18 -74.95
C THR A 480 -55.99 3.91 -73.73
N GLY A 481 -54.69 4.02 -73.45
CA GLY A 481 -54.13 4.61 -72.22
C GLY A 481 -52.82 5.40 -72.41
N SER A 482 -52.65 6.49 -71.67
CA SER A 482 -51.42 7.26 -71.62
C SER A 482 -50.31 6.49 -70.94
N GLY A 483 -49.08 6.68 -71.40
CA GLY A 483 -47.87 6.19 -70.72
C GLY A 483 -47.57 7.03 -69.48
N TYR A 484 -46.85 6.49 -68.55
CA TYR A 484 -46.34 7.18 -67.35
C TYR A 484 -45.15 6.44 -66.75
N THR A 485 -44.43 7.11 -65.86
CA THR A 485 -43.46 6.46 -64.97
C THR A 485 -44.12 6.20 -63.64
N GLU A 486 -44.21 4.93 -63.20
CA GLU A 486 -44.63 4.54 -61.90
C GLU A 486 -43.44 4.38 -60.97
N HIS A 487 -43.50 5.06 -59.82
CA HIS A 487 -42.50 5.00 -58.76
C HIS A 487 -43.14 4.20 -57.62
N LYS A 488 -42.52 3.06 -57.22
CA LYS A 488 -43.00 2.22 -56.16
C LYS A 488 -41.93 2.09 -55.06
N CYS A 489 -42.27 2.44 -53.84
CA CYS A 489 -41.35 2.26 -52.71
C CYS A 489 -41.08 0.77 -52.49
N VAL A 490 -39.80 0.42 -52.42
CA VAL A 490 -39.32 -0.96 -52.25
C VAL A 490 -39.68 -1.61 -50.94
N TYR A 491 -39.95 -0.78 -49.93
CA TYR A 491 -40.25 -1.23 -48.55
C TYR A 491 -41.76 -1.26 -48.24
N CYS A 492 -42.45 -0.13 -48.38
CA CYS A 492 -43.86 -0.04 -47.99
C CYS A 492 -44.83 -0.25 -49.16
N GLY A 493 -44.34 -0.24 -50.39
CA GLY A 493 -45.18 -0.42 -51.57
C GLY A 493 -45.99 0.79 -51.99
N ASP A 494 -45.79 1.95 -51.31
CA ASP A 494 -46.41 3.21 -51.71
C ASP A 494 -46.01 3.58 -53.15
N THR A 495 -46.97 4.14 -53.89
CA THR A 495 -46.78 4.43 -55.33
C THR A 495 -47.22 5.83 -55.66
N TYR A 496 -46.45 6.48 -56.54
CA TYR A 496 -46.88 7.67 -57.25
C TYR A 496 -46.49 7.56 -58.75
N ARG A 497 -47.10 8.39 -59.57
CA ARG A 497 -46.89 8.42 -61.03
C ARG A 497 -46.57 9.81 -61.49
N ASP A 498 -45.63 9.89 -62.42
CA ASP A 498 -45.28 11.14 -63.09
C ASP A 498 -44.91 10.86 -64.55
N SER A 499 -44.35 11.90 -65.24
CA SER A 499 -43.84 11.78 -66.60
C SER A 499 -44.87 11.17 -67.59
N TYR A 500 -46.08 11.67 -67.54
CA TYR A 500 -47.14 11.20 -68.41
C TYR A 500 -46.84 11.50 -69.89
N VAL A 501 -47.11 10.54 -70.76
CA VAL A 501 -47.02 10.61 -72.20
C VAL A 501 -48.37 10.29 -72.77
N ASP A 502 -48.78 11.09 -73.79
CA ASP A 502 -50.09 10.91 -74.44
C ASP A 502 -50.26 9.51 -75.08
N LYS A 503 -51.52 9.11 -75.30
CA LYS A 503 -51.89 7.87 -75.95
C LYS A 503 -51.30 7.84 -77.39
N LEU A 504 -51.00 6.65 -77.88
CA LEU A 504 -50.55 6.39 -79.22
C LEU A 504 -51.68 6.57 -80.19
#